data_aa43aac2a143673ec08c09cc49d9cc02
#
_entry.id   aa43aac2a143673ec08c09cc49d9cc02
#
_cell.length_a   1.000
_cell.length_b   1.000
_cell.length_c   1.000
_cell.angle_alpha   90.00
_cell.angle_beta   90.00
_cell.angle_gamma   90.00
#
_symmetry.space_group_name_H-M   'P 1'
#
loop_
_entity.id
_entity.type
_entity.pdbx_description
1 polymer ?
#
loop_
_entity_poly.entity_id
_entity_poly.type
_entity_poly.pdbx_seq_one_letter_code
_entity_poly.pdbx_strand_id
1 'polypeptide(L)'
;SKFFLIFIIIFNFSAYAENSNPLKLNKLFKELKKTEDIKNANLIEREIWKIWNKHPNNKKLTDKLEFGTELMHEGSFNYALKVFTNVIKSDPLWSEAWNKRATLLYFMKEYQKSLDDIEKVLNIEPRHFGALSGKAQIYIKLEKYQKAIDNLKKAKKIYPVIGGDNTIRELEKRVKGLKI
;
A
#
# COMPACT_ATOMS: atom_id res chain seq x y z
N SER A 1 45.39 -27.52 2.23
CA SER A 1 44.04 -27.62 2.78
C SER A 1 43.51 -26.21 3.04
N LYS A 2 42.66 -25.68 2.11
CA LYS A 2 42.03 -24.38 2.28
C LYS A 2 40.62 -24.63 2.85
N PHE A 3 40.40 -24.33 4.14
CA PHE A 3 39.09 -24.26 4.72
C PHE A 3 38.36 -23.00 4.23
N PHE A 4 37.33 -23.19 3.41
CA PHE A 4 36.37 -22.15 3.07
C PHE A 4 35.39 -22.03 4.23
N LEU A 5 35.49 -20.97 5.03
CA LEU A 5 34.50 -20.59 6.02
C LEU A 5 33.31 -19.98 5.26
N ILE A 6 32.25 -20.78 5.09
CA ILE A 6 30.94 -20.29 4.62
C ILE A 6 30.32 -19.54 5.79
N PHE A 7 30.33 -18.21 5.75
CA PHE A 7 29.50 -17.37 6.62
C PHE A 7 28.03 -17.54 6.18
N ILE A 8 27.30 -18.41 6.86
CA ILE A 8 25.84 -18.46 6.75
C ILE A 8 25.34 -17.24 7.52
N ILE A 9 25.00 -16.16 6.77
CA ILE A 9 24.20 -15.07 7.31
C ILE A 9 22.80 -15.62 7.46
N ILE A 10 22.50 -16.17 8.65
CA ILE A 10 21.14 -16.46 9.07
C ILE A 10 20.51 -15.10 9.33
N PHE A 11 19.82 -14.56 8.32
CA PHE A 11 18.91 -13.46 8.54
C PHE A 11 17.86 -13.94 9.53
N ASN A 12 17.86 -13.36 10.73
CA ASN A 12 16.81 -13.55 11.72
C ASN A 12 15.48 -12.95 11.18
N PHE A 13 14.85 -13.64 10.25
CA PHE A 13 13.49 -13.36 9.77
C PHE A 13 12.43 -13.64 10.86
N SER A 14 12.83 -14.32 11.95
CA SER A 14 11.90 -14.81 12.97
C SER A 14 11.37 -13.72 13.91
N ALA A 15 12.13 -12.66 14.19
CA ALA A 15 11.71 -11.64 15.15
C ALA A 15 10.72 -10.61 14.59
N TYR A 16 10.67 -10.44 13.26
CA TYR A 16 9.76 -9.49 12.60
C TYR A 16 8.33 -10.04 12.45
N ALA A 17 8.19 -11.36 12.39
CA ALA A 17 6.90 -12.04 12.20
C ALA A 17 6.06 -12.12 13.48
N GLU A 18 6.65 -11.95 14.65
CA GLU A 18 5.99 -12.25 15.92
C GLU A 18 5.14 -11.09 16.46
N ASN A 19 5.38 -9.84 16.04
CA ASN A 19 4.70 -8.65 16.55
C ASN A 19 3.73 -7.95 15.57
N SER A 20 3.83 -8.18 14.27
CA SER A 20 2.77 -7.80 13.34
C SER A 20 1.78 -8.95 13.28
N ASN A 21 0.69 -8.95 13.95
CA ASN A 21 -0.28 -10.05 14.00
C ASN A 21 -0.59 -10.64 12.57
N PRO A 22 0.38 -11.33 11.91
CA PRO A 22 0.25 -11.79 10.52
C PRO A 22 -0.86 -12.83 10.40
N LEU A 23 -1.12 -13.58 11.48
CA LEU A 23 -2.22 -14.53 11.53
C LEU A 23 -3.57 -13.81 11.49
N LYS A 24 -3.71 -12.72 12.27
CA LYS A 24 -4.94 -11.90 12.25
C LYS A 24 -5.15 -11.26 10.88
N LEU A 25 -4.10 -10.69 10.30
CA LEU A 25 -4.17 -10.06 8.98
C LEU A 25 -4.54 -11.08 7.89
N ASN A 26 -3.94 -12.27 7.91
CA ASN A 26 -4.27 -13.34 6.97
C ASN A 26 -5.73 -13.81 7.10
N LYS A 27 -6.25 -13.92 8.33
CA LYS A 27 -7.65 -14.23 8.59
C LYS A 27 -8.57 -13.16 8.00
N LEU A 28 -8.29 -11.87 8.26
CA LEU A 28 -9.06 -10.76 7.74
C LEU A 28 -9.10 -10.75 6.20
N PHE A 29 -7.97 -10.97 5.53
CA PHE A 29 -7.95 -11.07 4.07
C PHE A 29 -8.73 -12.26 3.53
N LYS A 30 -8.72 -13.40 4.24
CA LYS A 30 -9.53 -14.56 3.86
C LYS A 30 -11.03 -14.28 3.99
N GLU A 31 -11.43 -13.55 5.01
CA GLU A 31 -12.81 -13.11 5.23
C GLU A 31 -13.20 -12.05 4.21
N LEU A 32 -12.36 -11.02 3.99
CA LEU A 32 -12.59 -9.94 3.03
C LEU A 32 -12.83 -10.49 1.61
N LYS A 33 -12.07 -11.50 1.22
CA LYS A 33 -12.19 -12.13 -0.12
C LYS A 33 -13.50 -12.87 -0.32
N LYS A 34 -14.15 -13.31 0.77
CA LYS A 34 -15.35 -14.14 0.71
C LYS A 34 -16.64 -13.37 0.94
N THR A 35 -16.57 -12.16 1.52
CA THR A 35 -17.77 -11.40 1.85
C THR A 35 -18.30 -10.66 0.64
N GLU A 36 -19.61 -10.75 0.44
CA GLU A 36 -20.36 -9.98 -0.55
C GLU A 36 -21.15 -8.83 0.13
N ASP A 37 -21.28 -8.86 1.44
CA ASP A 37 -21.91 -7.81 2.22
C ASP A 37 -20.96 -6.63 2.42
N ILE A 38 -21.32 -5.48 1.84
CA ILE A 38 -20.54 -4.24 1.89
C ILE A 38 -20.33 -3.76 3.33
N LYS A 39 -21.30 -3.89 4.22
CA LYS A 39 -21.17 -3.44 5.62
C LYS A 39 -20.11 -4.27 6.34
N ASN A 40 -20.17 -5.58 6.18
CA ASN A 40 -19.19 -6.49 6.76
C ASN A 40 -17.79 -6.27 6.15
N ALA A 41 -17.72 -6.11 4.83
CA ALA A 41 -16.47 -5.79 4.14
C ALA A 41 -15.81 -4.52 4.68
N ASN A 42 -16.58 -3.45 4.90
CA ASN A 42 -16.08 -2.20 5.47
C ASN A 42 -15.59 -2.35 6.93
N LEU A 43 -16.19 -3.26 7.71
CA LEU A 43 -15.69 -3.57 9.05
C LEU A 43 -14.31 -4.28 8.99
N ILE A 44 -14.20 -5.27 8.12
CA ILE A 44 -12.95 -6.01 7.92
C ILE A 44 -11.85 -5.07 7.37
N GLU A 45 -12.19 -4.24 6.39
CA GLU A 45 -11.28 -3.23 5.84
C GLU A 45 -10.70 -2.32 6.93
N ARG A 46 -11.56 -1.78 7.80
CA ARG A 46 -11.11 -0.93 8.93
C ARG A 46 -10.13 -1.64 9.86
N GLU A 47 -10.37 -2.93 10.15
CA GLU A 47 -9.44 -3.71 10.97
C GLU A 47 -8.09 -3.94 10.26
N ILE A 48 -8.09 -4.16 8.94
CA ILE A 48 -6.86 -4.25 8.14
C ILE A 48 -6.08 -2.93 8.21
N TRP A 49 -6.75 -1.79 7.97
CA TRP A 49 -6.14 -0.47 8.06
C TRP A 49 -5.59 -0.17 9.46
N LYS A 50 -6.26 -0.57 10.53
CA LYS A 50 -5.74 -0.45 11.90
C LYS A 50 -4.43 -1.21 12.10
N ILE A 51 -4.31 -2.40 11.51
CA ILE A 51 -3.09 -3.19 11.59
C ILE A 51 -1.97 -2.51 10.80
N TRP A 52 -2.23 -2.09 9.56
CA TRP A 52 -1.23 -1.45 8.72
C TRP A 52 -0.73 -0.11 9.26
N ASN A 53 -1.64 0.72 9.81
CA ASN A 53 -1.28 2.03 10.36
C ASN A 53 -0.51 1.98 11.69
N LYS A 54 -0.41 0.81 12.33
CA LYS A 54 0.37 0.63 13.56
C LYS A 54 1.67 -0.08 13.28
N HIS A 55 2.79 0.54 13.67
CA HIS A 55 4.06 -0.15 13.66
C HIS A 55 4.04 -1.31 14.66
N PRO A 56 4.44 -2.54 14.27
CA PRO A 56 4.24 -3.75 15.08
C PRO A 56 4.84 -3.68 16.49
N ASN A 57 5.98 -3.01 16.66
CA ASN A 57 6.72 -3.00 17.93
C ASN A 57 7.31 -1.63 18.29
N ASN A 58 6.96 -0.54 17.59
CA ASN A 58 7.51 0.78 17.86
C ASN A 58 6.43 1.87 17.81
N LYS A 59 5.85 2.15 18.99
CA LYS A 59 4.81 3.20 19.11
C LYS A 59 5.30 4.58 18.62
N LYS A 60 6.56 4.94 18.83
CA LYS A 60 7.10 6.23 18.38
C LYS A 60 7.08 6.37 16.85
N LEU A 61 7.25 5.27 16.11
CA LEU A 61 7.12 5.30 14.66
C LEU A 61 5.66 5.44 14.23
N THR A 62 4.72 4.79 14.95
CA THR A 62 3.28 5.03 14.74
C THR A 62 2.93 6.49 14.94
N ASP A 63 3.32 7.08 16.08
CA ASP A 63 3.04 8.48 16.40
C ASP A 63 3.64 9.45 15.34
N LYS A 64 4.85 9.16 14.85
CA LYS A 64 5.46 9.93 13.76
C LYS A 64 4.69 9.80 12.44
N LEU A 65 4.20 8.60 12.10
CA LEU A 65 3.40 8.39 10.89
C LEU A 65 2.08 9.16 10.96
N GLU A 66 1.42 9.13 12.12
CA GLU A 66 0.20 9.90 12.38
C GLU A 66 0.47 11.39 12.24
N PHE A 67 1.51 11.91 12.89
CA PHE A 67 1.92 13.32 12.77
C PHE A 67 2.20 13.74 11.32
N GLY A 68 2.91 12.90 10.55
CA GLY A 68 3.13 13.16 9.13
C GLY A 68 1.82 13.17 8.33
N THR A 69 0.84 12.36 8.73
CA THR A 69 -0.49 12.32 8.10
C THR A 69 -1.30 13.58 8.42
N GLU A 70 -1.22 14.08 9.63
CA GLU A 70 -1.82 15.38 10.04
C GLU A 70 -1.24 16.54 9.20
N LEU A 71 0.10 16.62 9.13
CA LEU A 71 0.78 17.61 8.28
C LEU A 71 0.35 17.54 6.81
N MET A 72 0.15 16.35 6.28
CA MET A 72 -0.34 16.16 4.91
C MET A 72 -1.77 16.71 4.75
N HIS A 73 -2.66 16.47 5.71
CA HIS A 73 -4.04 16.98 5.69
C HIS A 73 -4.09 18.50 5.82
N GLU A 74 -3.16 19.10 6.56
CA GLU A 74 -3.01 20.55 6.70
C GLU A 74 -2.37 21.21 5.46
N GLY A 75 -1.94 20.44 4.47
CA GLY A 75 -1.25 20.95 3.29
C GLY A 75 0.24 21.25 3.51
N SER A 76 0.79 20.93 4.67
CA SER A 76 2.21 21.10 5.03
C SER A 76 3.10 20.03 4.37
N PHE A 77 2.99 19.87 3.04
CA PHE A 77 3.53 18.74 2.27
C PHE A 77 5.04 18.55 2.41
N ASN A 78 5.83 19.62 2.44
CA ASN A 78 7.29 19.52 2.58
C ASN A 78 7.70 18.97 3.94
N TYR A 79 6.97 19.32 5.01
CA TYR A 79 7.21 18.79 6.35
C TYR A 79 6.75 17.33 6.45
N ALA A 80 5.56 17.01 5.93
CA ALA A 80 5.07 15.64 5.86
C ALA A 80 6.05 14.72 5.11
N LEU A 81 6.62 15.19 3.98
CA LEU A 81 7.60 14.45 3.20
C LEU A 81 8.86 14.11 4.01
N LYS A 82 9.37 15.08 4.79
CA LYS A 82 10.51 14.85 5.69
C LYS A 82 10.17 13.81 6.77
N VAL A 83 8.99 13.92 7.37
CA VAL A 83 8.54 13.00 8.42
C VAL A 83 8.42 11.58 7.88
N PHE A 84 7.69 11.36 6.78
CA PHE A 84 7.55 10.04 6.18
C PHE A 84 8.89 9.45 5.72
N THR A 85 9.77 10.27 5.16
CA THR A 85 11.12 9.83 4.77
C THR A 85 11.93 9.36 5.97
N ASN A 86 11.84 10.04 7.12
CA ASN A 86 12.52 9.62 8.34
C ASN A 86 11.91 8.34 8.94
N VAL A 87 10.59 8.17 8.86
CA VAL A 87 9.93 6.91 9.27
C VAL A 87 10.41 5.74 8.41
N ILE A 88 10.44 5.91 7.09
CA ILE A 88 10.95 4.90 6.15
C ILE A 88 12.43 4.55 6.41
N LYS A 89 13.27 5.55 6.69
CA LYS A 89 14.68 5.31 7.07
C LYS A 89 14.82 4.52 8.35
N SER A 90 13.91 4.72 9.32
CA SER A 90 13.92 4.00 10.59
C SER A 90 13.43 2.56 10.46
N ASP A 91 12.45 2.31 9.60
CA ASP A 91 11.98 0.96 9.24
C ASP A 91 11.54 0.90 7.77
N PRO A 92 12.42 0.48 6.87
CA PRO A 92 12.12 0.35 5.45
C PRO A 92 11.19 -0.83 5.13
N LEU A 93 10.90 -1.71 6.09
CA LEU A 93 10.01 -2.86 5.92
C LEU A 93 8.56 -2.56 6.34
N TRP A 94 8.28 -1.38 6.87
CA TRP A 94 6.91 -0.97 7.18
C TRP A 94 6.21 -0.41 5.94
N SER A 95 5.37 -1.24 5.30
CA SER A 95 4.71 -0.89 4.03
C SER A 95 3.89 0.38 4.10
N GLU A 96 3.20 0.65 5.24
CA GLU A 96 2.34 1.82 5.37
C GLU A 96 3.11 3.14 5.37
N ALA A 97 4.36 3.15 5.83
CA ALA A 97 5.20 4.35 5.74
C ALA A 97 5.46 4.77 4.26
N TRP A 98 5.74 3.79 3.40
CA TRP A 98 5.84 4.00 1.96
C TRP A 98 4.50 4.42 1.34
N ASN A 99 3.40 3.79 1.76
CA ASN A 99 2.06 4.10 1.26
C ASN A 99 1.66 5.55 1.59
N LYS A 100 1.92 6.03 2.80
CA LYS A 100 1.67 7.43 3.19
C LYS A 100 2.51 8.40 2.36
N ARG A 101 3.79 8.10 2.14
CA ARG A 101 4.65 8.96 1.30
C ARG A 101 4.21 8.93 -0.16
N ALA A 102 3.82 7.78 -0.69
CA ALA A 102 3.26 7.66 -2.04
C ALA A 102 2.01 8.52 -2.21
N THR A 103 1.10 8.49 -1.24
CA THR A 103 -0.12 9.32 -1.24
C THR A 103 0.23 10.82 -1.24
N LEU A 104 1.19 11.23 -0.41
CA LEU A 104 1.67 12.61 -0.39
C LEU A 104 2.27 13.03 -1.74
N LEU A 105 3.13 12.19 -2.32
CA LEU A 105 3.76 12.45 -3.61
C LEU A 105 2.72 12.55 -4.74
N TYR A 106 1.63 11.78 -4.68
CA TYR A 106 0.50 11.94 -5.60
C TYR A 106 -0.14 13.33 -5.48
N PHE A 107 -0.40 13.84 -4.28
CA PHE A 107 -0.92 15.20 -4.08
C PHE A 107 0.05 16.28 -4.55
N MET A 108 1.34 16.03 -4.43
CA MET A 108 2.39 16.91 -4.96
C MET A 108 2.56 16.79 -6.49
N LYS A 109 1.78 15.94 -7.17
CA LYS A 109 1.87 15.61 -8.60
C LYS A 109 3.19 14.96 -9.02
N GLU A 110 3.97 14.46 -8.07
CA GLU A 110 5.21 13.71 -8.26
C GLU A 110 4.91 12.24 -8.59
N TYR A 111 4.17 12.02 -9.69
CA TYR A 111 3.56 10.73 -10.00
C TYR A 111 4.57 9.60 -10.12
N GLN A 112 5.74 9.84 -10.72
CA GLN A 112 6.75 8.77 -10.86
C GLN A 112 7.30 8.35 -9.50
N LYS A 113 7.64 9.30 -8.63
CA LYS A 113 8.13 9.00 -7.28
C LYS A 113 7.06 8.28 -6.45
N SER A 114 5.79 8.67 -6.63
CA SER A 114 4.66 7.96 -6.01
C SER A 114 4.56 6.51 -6.47
N LEU A 115 4.70 6.25 -7.78
CA LEU A 115 4.73 4.89 -8.33
C LEU A 115 5.89 4.07 -7.76
N ASP A 116 7.08 4.67 -7.63
CA ASP A 116 8.26 4.00 -7.08
C ASP A 116 8.04 3.57 -5.61
N ASP A 117 7.40 4.44 -4.81
CA ASP A 117 7.02 4.11 -3.43
C ASP A 117 5.94 3.03 -3.37
N ILE A 118 4.94 3.07 -4.27
CA ILE A 118 3.90 2.03 -4.37
C ILE A 118 4.52 0.66 -4.70
N GLU A 119 5.54 0.60 -5.55
CA GLU A 119 6.24 -0.66 -5.80
C GLU A 119 6.89 -1.21 -4.52
N LYS A 120 7.44 -0.35 -3.64
CA LYS A 120 7.95 -0.77 -2.33
C LYS A 120 6.83 -1.33 -1.46
N VAL A 121 5.67 -0.65 -1.41
CA VAL A 121 4.50 -1.16 -0.68
C VAL A 121 4.12 -2.56 -1.16
N LEU A 122 3.95 -2.74 -2.47
CA LEU A 122 3.47 -3.99 -3.05
C LEU A 122 4.50 -5.13 -2.99
N ASN A 123 5.80 -4.82 -2.90
CA ASN A 123 6.84 -5.81 -2.66
C ASN A 123 6.81 -6.32 -1.20
N ILE A 124 6.42 -5.46 -0.23
CA ILE A 124 6.33 -5.82 1.19
C ILE A 124 4.97 -6.49 1.47
N GLU A 125 3.88 -5.90 1.00
CA GLU A 125 2.50 -6.42 1.15
C GLU A 125 1.79 -6.44 -0.21
N PRO A 126 1.86 -7.55 -0.94
CA PRO A 126 1.24 -7.67 -2.27
C PRO A 126 -0.29 -7.50 -2.28
N ARG A 127 -0.93 -7.66 -1.11
CA ARG A 127 -2.39 -7.52 -0.95
C ARG A 127 -2.81 -6.11 -0.58
N HIS A 128 -1.91 -5.12 -0.64
CA HIS A 128 -2.22 -3.75 -0.25
C HIS A 128 -3.17 -3.10 -1.27
N PHE A 129 -4.47 -3.34 -1.12
CA PHE A 129 -5.51 -2.86 -2.05
C PHE A 129 -5.54 -1.33 -2.17
N GLY A 130 -5.20 -0.59 -1.11
CA GLY A 130 -5.06 0.86 -1.15
C GLY A 130 -3.94 1.31 -2.09
N ALA A 131 -2.78 0.67 -2.04
CA ALA A 131 -1.67 0.95 -2.95
C ALA A 131 -2.01 0.60 -4.40
N LEU A 132 -2.69 -0.53 -4.65
CA LEU A 132 -3.18 -0.89 -6.00
C LEU A 132 -4.17 0.14 -6.54
N SER A 133 -5.10 0.61 -5.70
CA SER A 133 -6.06 1.66 -6.08
C SER A 133 -5.35 3.00 -6.34
N GLY A 134 -4.39 3.39 -5.50
CA GLY A 134 -3.56 4.58 -5.69
C GLY A 134 -2.77 4.52 -7.00
N LYS A 135 -2.17 3.35 -7.31
CA LYS A 135 -1.46 3.10 -8.57
C LYS A 135 -2.37 3.29 -9.78
N ALA A 136 -3.60 2.77 -9.69
CA ALA A 136 -4.59 2.96 -10.74
C ALA A 136 -4.95 4.45 -10.93
N GLN A 137 -5.13 5.21 -9.85
CA GLN A 137 -5.41 6.64 -9.91
C GLN A 137 -4.28 7.41 -10.62
N ILE A 138 -3.01 7.08 -10.33
CA ILE A 138 -1.88 7.68 -11.01
C ILE A 138 -1.91 7.35 -12.50
N TYR A 139 -2.16 6.09 -12.87
CA TYR A 139 -2.25 5.70 -14.28
C TYR A 139 -3.41 6.37 -15.03
N ILE A 140 -4.54 6.66 -14.36
CA ILE A 140 -5.63 7.47 -14.92
C ILE A 140 -5.12 8.90 -15.22
N LYS A 141 -4.41 9.53 -14.25
CA LYS A 141 -3.82 10.87 -14.46
C LYS A 141 -2.80 10.92 -15.59
N LEU A 142 -2.10 9.82 -15.83
CA LEU A 142 -1.12 9.67 -16.91
C LEU A 142 -1.73 9.12 -18.20
N GLU A 143 -3.06 8.98 -18.28
CA GLU A 143 -3.82 8.44 -19.42
C GLU A 143 -3.39 7.01 -19.83
N LYS A 144 -2.73 6.27 -18.92
CA LYS A 144 -2.33 4.88 -19.11
C LYS A 144 -3.47 3.94 -18.70
N TYR A 145 -4.60 4.05 -19.42
CA TYR A 145 -5.88 3.46 -19.02
C TYR A 145 -5.84 1.94 -18.85
N GLN A 146 -5.14 1.20 -19.73
CA GLN A 146 -5.01 -0.25 -19.56
C GLN A 146 -4.32 -0.62 -18.26
N LYS A 147 -3.24 0.09 -17.91
CA LYS A 147 -2.54 -0.14 -16.63
C LYS A 147 -3.40 0.19 -15.41
N ALA A 148 -4.25 1.22 -15.53
CA ALA A 148 -5.22 1.55 -14.47
C ALA A 148 -6.24 0.42 -14.27
N ILE A 149 -6.83 -0.09 -15.36
CA ILE A 149 -7.77 -1.21 -15.35
C ILE A 149 -7.14 -2.44 -14.68
N ASP A 150 -5.91 -2.79 -15.07
CA ASP A 150 -5.21 -3.97 -14.53
C ASP A 150 -5.02 -3.88 -13.02
N ASN A 151 -4.68 -2.69 -12.49
CA ASN A 151 -4.48 -2.48 -11.07
C ASN A 151 -5.82 -2.46 -10.29
N LEU A 152 -6.89 -1.87 -10.84
CA LEU A 152 -8.24 -1.96 -10.26
C LEU A 152 -8.73 -3.41 -10.20
N LYS A 153 -8.54 -4.18 -11.27
CA LYS A 153 -8.89 -5.61 -11.29
C LYS A 153 -8.08 -6.41 -10.28
N LYS A 154 -6.78 -6.09 -10.07
CA LYS A 154 -5.97 -6.71 -9.02
C LYS A 154 -6.50 -6.38 -7.62
N ALA A 155 -6.86 -5.13 -7.35
CA ALA A 155 -7.46 -4.73 -6.08
C ALA A 155 -8.78 -5.49 -5.82
N LYS A 156 -9.64 -5.63 -6.84
CA LYS A 156 -10.89 -6.39 -6.74
C LYS A 156 -10.70 -7.89 -6.50
N LYS A 157 -9.63 -8.50 -6.96
CA LYS A 157 -9.30 -9.91 -6.64
C LYS A 157 -9.02 -10.11 -5.16
N ILE A 158 -8.53 -9.08 -4.47
CA ILE A 158 -8.21 -9.09 -3.03
C ILE A 158 -9.45 -8.69 -2.23
N TYR A 159 -10.15 -7.67 -2.68
CA TYR A 159 -11.31 -7.05 -2.04
C TYR A 159 -12.45 -6.90 -3.07
N PRO A 160 -13.30 -7.94 -3.26
CA PRO A 160 -14.27 -8.00 -4.37
C PRO A 160 -15.26 -6.84 -4.43
N VAL A 161 -15.69 -6.34 -3.28
CA VAL A 161 -16.68 -5.24 -3.17
C VAL A 161 -16.04 -3.85 -3.01
N ILE A 162 -14.72 -3.70 -3.26
CA ILE A 162 -14.02 -2.40 -3.14
C ILE A 162 -14.59 -1.30 -4.05
N GLY A 163 -15.46 -1.65 -4.99
CA GLY A 163 -15.97 -0.70 -5.96
C GLY A 163 -15.09 -0.59 -7.22
N GLY A 164 -15.30 0.48 -7.99
CA GLY A 164 -14.50 0.74 -9.19
C GLY A 164 -15.02 0.12 -10.49
N ASP A 165 -16.13 -0.64 -10.47
CA ASP A 165 -16.68 -1.28 -11.67
C ASP A 165 -17.09 -0.26 -12.74
N ASN A 166 -17.70 0.86 -12.33
CA ASN A 166 -18.04 1.95 -13.24
C ASN A 166 -16.77 2.55 -13.86
N THR A 167 -15.76 2.82 -13.04
CA THR A 167 -14.47 3.34 -13.50
C THR A 167 -13.82 2.38 -14.50
N ILE A 168 -13.80 1.09 -14.22
CA ILE A 168 -13.25 0.08 -15.13
C ILE A 168 -13.99 0.13 -16.48
N ARG A 169 -15.35 0.13 -16.46
CA ARG A 169 -16.14 0.20 -17.70
C ARG A 169 -15.86 1.46 -18.53
N GLU A 170 -15.75 2.62 -17.87
CA GLU A 170 -15.43 3.87 -18.57
C GLU A 170 -14.02 3.86 -19.17
N LEU A 171 -13.04 3.32 -18.45
CA LEU A 171 -11.67 3.18 -18.93
C LEU A 171 -11.60 2.18 -20.10
N GLU A 172 -12.33 1.07 -20.03
CA GLU A 172 -12.40 0.08 -21.14
C GLU A 172 -12.98 0.70 -22.43
N LYS A 173 -13.98 1.58 -22.33
CA LYS A 173 -14.48 2.36 -23.48
C LYS A 173 -13.38 3.26 -24.07
N ARG A 174 -12.63 3.97 -23.22
CA ARG A 174 -11.51 4.82 -23.67
C ARG A 174 -10.42 4.02 -24.37
N VAL A 175 -10.04 2.86 -23.83
CA VAL A 175 -9.06 1.96 -24.45
C VAL A 175 -9.52 1.49 -25.83
N LYS A 176 -10.82 1.16 -25.98
CA LYS A 176 -11.39 0.76 -27.28
C LYS A 176 -11.43 1.92 -28.27
N GLY A 177 -11.80 3.12 -27.83
CA GLY A 177 -11.82 4.33 -28.69
C GLY A 177 -10.44 4.78 -29.16
N LEU A 178 -9.38 4.50 -28.39
CA LEU A 178 -8.00 4.78 -28.79
C LEU A 178 -7.44 3.77 -29.83
N LYS A 179 -8.18 2.70 -30.13
CA LYS A 179 -7.80 1.66 -31.11
C LYS A 179 -8.41 1.90 -32.50
N ILE A 180 -9.15 3.00 -32.70
CA ILE A 180 -9.67 3.47 -33.99
C ILE A 180 -8.79 4.61 -34.47
#